data_75c364db5bb07c92a1eaa69b0d07328d
#
_entry.id   75c364db5bb07c92a1eaa69b0d07328d
#
_cell.length_a   1.000
_cell.length_b   1.000
_cell.length_c   1.000
_cell.angle_alpha   90.00
_cell.angle_beta   90.00
_cell.angle_gamma   90.00
#
_symmetry.space_group_name_H-M   'P 1'
#
loop_
_entity.id
_entity.type
_entity.pdbx_description
1 polymer ?
#
loop_
_entity_poly.entity_id
_entity_poly.type
_entity_poly.pdbx_seq_one_letter_code
_entity_poly.pdbx_strand_id
1 'polypeptide(L)'
;TAAQPAVAARLEQAVAAWRVDVFGADIAAKAVEPRTSKKGKTRGAFVVPDDRPYPVGYREFPWTPLPARDGVPHGGVRRSSSAPNSSYFVNWRTTDDRITWDVEVATSGTYEVVIDYTCPVPDAGSEIELSFRDAKLAGKVAPGWDPPLNTNQDTLKRPEGESQMKEFRPLNLGTVRLEKGRGELTLRALQVPGKSVMDVRRVNLTLKN
;
A
#
# COMPACT_ATOMS: atom_id res chain seq x y z
N THR A 1 20.24 13.69 28.27
CA THR A 1 18.85 14.17 28.21
C THR A 1 18.31 14.68 29.55
N ALA A 2 18.96 14.39 30.66
CA ALA A 2 18.57 14.92 31.95
C ALA A 2 19.02 16.38 32.21
N ALA A 3 19.76 17.00 31.29
CA ALA A 3 20.46 18.25 31.51
C ALA A 3 19.63 19.55 31.31
N GLN A 4 18.41 19.47 30.74
CA GLN A 4 17.61 20.69 30.48
C GLN A 4 16.08 20.45 30.60
N PRO A 5 15.54 20.22 31.81
CA PRO A 5 14.12 19.92 31.99
C PRO A 5 13.18 21.07 31.57
N ALA A 6 13.60 22.31 31.71
CA ALA A 6 12.83 23.48 31.29
C ALA A 6 12.65 23.54 29.74
N VAL A 7 13.67 23.14 28.99
CA VAL A 7 13.59 23.09 27.52
C VAL A 7 12.67 21.96 27.09
N ALA A 8 12.73 20.80 27.75
CA ALA A 8 11.86 19.68 27.47
C ALA A 8 10.37 20.04 27.70
N ALA A 9 10.05 20.64 28.86
CA ALA A 9 8.70 21.09 29.18
C ALA A 9 8.16 22.12 28.17
N ARG A 10 9.02 23.08 27.73
CA ARG A 10 8.59 24.04 26.71
C ARG A 10 8.32 23.40 25.37
N LEU A 11 9.13 22.43 24.95
CA LEU A 11 8.92 21.70 23.69
C LEU A 11 7.64 20.83 23.76
N GLU A 12 7.37 20.18 24.88
CA GLU A 12 6.16 19.41 25.07
C GLU A 12 4.90 20.29 24.98
N GLN A 13 4.91 21.48 25.61
CA GLN A 13 3.83 22.46 25.50
C GLN A 13 3.64 22.95 24.06
N ALA A 14 4.73 23.26 23.35
CA ALA A 14 4.65 23.70 21.97
C ALA A 14 4.08 22.62 21.04
N VAL A 15 4.47 21.37 21.24
CA VAL A 15 3.92 20.22 20.48
C VAL A 15 2.44 20.01 20.81
N ALA A 16 2.04 20.14 22.07
CA ALA A 16 0.63 20.01 22.46
C ALA A 16 -0.23 21.12 21.84
N ALA A 17 0.24 22.37 21.86
CA ALA A 17 -0.46 23.49 21.25
C ALA A 17 -0.60 23.31 19.73
N TRP A 18 0.48 22.95 19.06
CA TRP A 18 0.47 22.64 17.61
C TRP A 18 -0.49 21.52 17.24
N ARG A 19 -0.58 20.47 18.07
CA ARG A 19 -1.55 19.38 17.85
C ARG A 19 -3.00 19.85 17.89
N VAL A 20 -3.33 20.70 18.85
CA VAL A 20 -4.67 21.27 18.97
C VAL A 20 -4.99 22.16 17.76
N ASP A 21 -4.02 22.95 17.32
CA ASP A 21 -4.17 23.84 16.17
C ASP A 21 -4.38 23.08 14.85
N VAL A 22 -3.61 22.01 14.63
CA VAL A 22 -3.66 21.24 13.37
C VAL A 22 -4.79 20.23 13.32
N PHE A 23 -5.11 19.55 14.42
CA PHE A 23 -6.04 18.41 14.45
C PHE A 23 -7.34 18.67 15.21
N GLY A 24 -7.45 19.79 15.90
CA GLY A 24 -8.57 20.08 16.80
C GLY A 24 -8.43 19.39 18.18
N ALA A 25 -9.10 19.96 19.18
CA ALA A 25 -8.99 19.54 20.59
C ALA A 25 -9.40 18.08 20.82
N ASP A 26 -10.47 17.61 20.16
CA ASP A 26 -11.01 16.26 20.34
C ASP A 26 -10.06 15.15 19.84
N ILE A 27 -9.36 15.40 18.73
CA ILE A 27 -8.38 14.46 18.15
C ILE A 27 -7.08 14.52 18.94
N ALA A 28 -6.63 15.71 19.33
CA ALA A 28 -5.44 15.90 20.15
C ALA A 28 -5.56 15.21 21.51
N ALA A 29 -6.74 15.21 22.13
CA ALA A 29 -6.99 14.55 23.41
C ALA A 29 -6.98 13.01 23.31
N LYS A 30 -7.48 12.44 22.22
CA LYS A 30 -7.51 10.97 21.99
C LYS A 30 -6.12 10.37 21.70
N ALA A 31 -5.15 11.20 21.37
CA ALA A 31 -3.83 10.76 20.93
C ALA A 31 -2.82 10.50 22.06
N VAL A 32 -3.21 10.69 23.32
CA VAL A 32 -2.27 10.74 24.47
C VAL A 32 -2.22 9.44 25.28
N GLU A 33 -2.98 8.41 24.96
CA GLU A 33 -2.86 7.15 25.68
C GLU A 33 -1.61 6.34 25.25
N PRO A 34 -0.62 6.17 26.13
CA PRO A 34 0.54 5.35 25.82
C PRO A 34 0.13 3.88 25.71
N ARG A 35 0.29 3.30 24.53
CA ARG A 35 0.13 1.85 24.35
C ARG A 35 1.30 1.11 24.99
N THR A 36 1.04 0.42 26.09
CA THR A 36 2.00 -0.52 26.67
C THR A 36 2.05 -1.80 25.82
N SER A 37 3.20 -2.11 25.26
CA SER A 37 3.44 -3.42 24.63
C SER A 37 3.58 -4.48 25.73
N LYS A 38 3.16 -5.72 25.47
CA LYS A 38 3.30 -6.88 26.37
C LYS A 38 4.76 -7.17 26.83
N LYS A 39 5.76 -6.40 26.41
CA LYS A 39 7.17 -6.47 26.80
C LYS A 39 7.67 -5.22 27.55
N GLY A 40 6.79 -4.41 28.12
CA GLY A 40 7.19 -3.28 28.98
C GLY A 40 7.95 -2.15 28.28
N LYS A 41 8.01 -2.12 26.93
CA LYS A 41 8.56 -0.98 26.19
C LYS A 41 7.43 -0.03 25.80
N THR A 42 7.40 1.12 26.44
CA THR A 42 6.51 2.23 26.08
C THR A 42 6.92 2.72 24.70
N ARG A 43 6.17 2.34 23.66
CA ARG A 43 6.25 2.99 22.34
C ARG A 43 5.19 4.09 22.34
N GLY A 44 5.61 5.31 22.57
CA GLY A 44 4.81 6.49 22.26
C GLY A 44 4.65 6.60 20.73
N ALA A 45 3.65 5.90 20.20
CA ALA A 45 3.26 6.10 18.81
C ALA A 45 1.95 6.88 18.82
N PHE A 46 2.04 8.15 18.49
CA PHE A 46 0.91 8.93 18.04
C PHE A 46 0.47 8.37 16.68
N VAL A 47 -0.52 7.53 16.66
CA VAL A 47 -1.18 7.10 15.41
C VAL A 47 -2.44 7.91 15.30
N VAL A 48 -2.40 9.03 14.58
CA VAL A 48 -3.63 9.58 14.00
C VAL A 48 -4.08 8.57 12.95
N PRO A 49 -5.27 7.98 13.07
CA PRO A 49 -5.81 7.22 11.94
C PRO A 49 -5.91 8.18 10.76
N ASP A 50 -5.11 7.93 9.73
CA ASP A 50 -5.24 8.66 8.48
C ASP A 50 -6.35 7.99 7.68
N ASP A 51 -7.53 8.58 7.70
CA ASP A 51 -8.72 8.14 6.97
C ASP A 51 -8.87 8.84 5.60
N ARG A 52 -7.84 9.60 5.21
CA ARG A 52 -7.81 10.23 3.90
C ARG A 52 -7.61 9.18 2.81
N PRO A 53 -8.40 9.27 1.73
CA PRO A 53 -8.21 8.40 0.58
C PRO A 53 -6.84 8.68 -0.09
N TYR A 54 -6.28 7.67 -0.74
CA TYR A 54 -5.05 7.84 -1.51
C TYR A 54 -5.32 8.70 -2.75
N PRO A 55 -4.60 9.81 -2.94
CA PRO A 55 -4.86 10.73 -4.05
C PRO A 55 -4.35 10.16 -5.38
N VAL A 56 -5.19 10.18 -6.42
CA VAL A 56 -4.90 9.64 -7.75
C VAL A 56 -5.18 10.67 -8.84
N GLY A 57 -4.27 10.79 -9.83
CA GLY A 57 -4.54 11.46 -11.08
C GLY A 57 -4.59 12.98 -11.01
N TYR A 58 -3.65 13.60 -10.34
CA TYR A 58 -3.38 15.02 -10.47
C TYR A 58 -2.68 15.29 -11.82
N ARG A 59 -3.08 16.36 -12.51
CA ARG A 59 -2.51 16.70 -13.83
C ARG A 59 -1.02 17.01 -13.76
N GLU A 60 -0.60 17.65 -12.68
CA GLU A 60 0.79 18.00 -12.41
C GLU A 60 1.65 16.77 -12.04
N PHE A 61 1.01 15.70 -11.54
CA PHE A 61 1.61 14.44 -11.17
C PHE A 61 0.78 13.27 -11.70
N PRO A 62 0.82 13.04 -13.03
CA PRO A 62 -0.08 12.08 -13.69
C PRO A 62 0.17 10.62 -13.28
N TRP A 63 1.38 10.29 -12.86
CA TRP A 63 1.73 8.96 -12.39
C TRP A 63 1.49 8.82 -10.89
N THR A 64 0.70 7.84 -10.50
CA THR A 64 0.36 7.54 -9.10
C THR A 64 0.64 6.07 -8.80
N PRO A 65 1.66 5.75 -7.99
CA PRO A 65 1.89 4.41 -7.50
C PRO A 65 0.99 4.12 -6.29
N LEU A 66 0.33 2.98 -6.27
CA LEU A 66 -0.44 2.43 -5.15
C LEU A 66 0.32 1.24 -4.56
N PRO A 67 1.20 1.46 -3.57
CA PRO A 67 2.05 0.40 -3.03
C PRO A 67 1.26 -0.54 -2.10
N ALA A 68 1.84 -1.72 -1.84
CA ALA A 68 1.24 -2.72 -0.96
C ALA A 68 1.04 -2.21 0.48
N ARG A 69 1.85 -1.27 0.96
CA ARG A 69 1.72 -0.69 2.31
C ARG A 69 0.38 0.03 2.51
N ASP A 70 -0.15 0.66 1.45
CA ASP A 70 -1.36 1.50 1.51
C ASP A 70 -2.61 0.73 1.05
N GLY A 71 -2.45 -0.51 0.55
CA GLY A 71 -3.56 -1.39 0.19
C GLY A 71 -3.99 -2.30 1.35
N VAL A 72 -5.20 -2.80 1.28
CA VAL A 72 -5.79 -3.73 2.24
C VAL A 72 -5.91 -5.11 1.60
N PRO A 73 -5.23 -6.14 2.13
CA PRO A 73 -5.39 -7.51 1.67
C PRO A 73 -6.66 -8.14 2.26
N HIS A 74 -7.37 -8.94 1.47
CA HIS A 74 -8.55 -9.69 1.88
C HIS A 74 -8.41 -11.18 1.53
N GLY A 75 -9.10 -12.04 2.28
CA GLY A 75 -9.02 -13.49 2.10
C GLY A 75 -7.69 -14.05 2.55
N GLY A 76 -7.05 -14.84 1.69
CA GLY A 76 -5.73 -15.43 1.93
C GLY A 76 -4.55 -14.51 1.62
N VAL A 77 -4.77 -13.38 0.94
CA VAL A 77 -3.71 -12.41 0.63
C VAL A 77 -3.15 -11.81 1.91
N ARG A 78 -1.85 -11.62 1.96
CA ARG A 78 -1.17 -10.97 3.09
C ARG A 78 0.01 -10.14 2.60
N ARG A 79 0.51 -9.24 3.43
CA ARG A 79 1.81 -8.59 3.18
C ARG A 79 2.95 -9.55 3.47
N SER A 80 4.01 -9.45 2.70
CA SER A 80 5.22 -10.28 2.86
C SER A 80 5.96 -10.01 4.16
N SER A 81 5.75 -8.83 4.76
CA SER A 81 6.35 -8.43 6.03
C SER A 81 5.44 -7.50 6.83
N SER A 82 5.77 -7.32 8.12
CA SER A 82 5.09 -6.37 9.00
C SER A 82 5.56 -4.92 8.82
N ALA A 83 6.75 -4.71 8.27
CA ALA A 83 7.28 -3.38 7.96
C ALA A 83 6.64 -2.87 6.66
N PRO A 84 5.93 -1.75 6.69
CA PRO A 84 5.13 -1.31 5.54
C PRO A 84 5.98 -0.93 4.32
N ASN A 85 7.17 -0.36 4.54
CA ASN A 85 7.98 0.18 3.45
C ASN A 85 8.66 -0.88 2.58
N SER A 86 8.91 -2.07 3.11
CA SER A 86 9.55 -3.19 2.42
C SER A 86 8.61 -4.39 2.32
N SER A 87 7.37 -4.16 1.94
CA SER A 87 6.37 -5.21 1.76
C SER A 87 5.79 -5.22 0.36
N TYR A 88 5.33 -6.39 -0.03
CA TYR A 88 4.52 -6.65 -1.21
C TYR A 88 3.44 -7.66 -0.84
N PHE A 89 2.38 -7.78 -1.63
CA PHE A 89 1.34 -8.76 -1.40
C PHE A 89 1.77 -10.13 -1.91
N VAL A 90 1.48 -11.15 -1.09
CA VAL A 90 1.77 -12.57 -1.35
C VAL A 90 0.57 -13.44 -0.99
N ASN A 91 0.65 -14.72 -1.35
CA ASN A 91 -0.33 -15.74 -1.00
C ASN A 91 -1.73 -15.48 -1.59
N TRP A 92 -1.78 -14.89 -2.76
CA TRP A 92 -3.01 -14.73 -3.52
C TRP A 92 -3.29 -16.01 -4.33
N ARG A 93 -4.31 -16.80 -3.95
CA ARG A 93 -4.50 -18.16 -4.45
C ARG A 93 -5.88 -18.46 -5.02
N THR A 94 -6.88 -17.66 -4.68
CA THR A 94 -8.27 -17.93 -5.05
C THR A 94 -8.94 -16.71 -5.65
N THR A 95 -10.09 -16.90 -6.26
CA THR A 95 -10.94 -15.82 -6.79
C THR A 95 -11.67 -15.04 -5.70
N ASP A 96 -11.74 -15.57 -4.47
CA ASP A 96 -12.32 -14.88 -3.31
C ASP A 96 -11.34 -13.88 -2.69
N ASP A 97 -10.05 -14.07 -2.99
CA ASP A 97 -8.98 -13.18 -2.53
C ASP A 97 -8.97 -11.89 -3.36
N ARG A 98 -8.74 -10.76 -2.70
CA ARG A 98 -8.64 -9.46 -3.36
C ARG A 98 -7.75 -8.49 -2.60
N ILE A 99 -7.37 -7.42 -3.27
CA ILE A 99 -6.60 -6.31 -2.72
C ILE A 99 -7.39 -5.03 -3.01
N THR A 100 -7.52 -4.14 -2.01
CA THR A 100 -8.26 -2.89 -2.19
C THR A 100 -7.44 -1.68 -1.73
N TRP A 101 -7.74 -0.52 -2.32
CA TRP A 101 -7.23 0.79 -1.92
C TRP A 101 -8.40 1.77 -1.88
N ASP A 102 -8.52 2.51 -0.77
CA ASP A 102 -9.42 3.67 -0.73
C ASP A 102 -8.74 4.82 -1.46
N VAL A 103 -9.28 5.24 -2.58
CA VAL A 103 -8.67 6.24 -3.45
C VAL A 103 -9.61 7.40 -3.74
N GLU A 104 -9.03 8.57 -3.99
CA GLU A 104 -9.74 9.73 -4.53
C GLU A 104 -9.15 10.13 -5.88
N VAL A 105 -9.91 9.89 -6.94
CA VAL A 105 -9.56 10.28 -8.30
C VAL A 105 -9.80 11.79 -8.46
N ALA A 106 -8.73 12.55 -8.64
CA ALA A 106 -8.78 14.02 -8.76
C ALA A 106 -9.25 14.48 -10.14
N THR A 107 -8.95 13.72 -11.21
CA THR A 107 -9.27 14.09 -12.60
C THR A 107 -9.94 12.94 -13.32
N SER A 108 -11.15 13.16 -13.87
CA SER A 108 -11.77 12.20 -14.80
C SER A 108 -10.92 12.08 -16.07
N GLY A 109 -10.64 10.85 -16.50
CA GLY A 109 -9.79 10.64 -17.69
C GLY A 109 -9.48 9.17 -17.95
N THR A 110 -8.65 8.94 -18.95
CA THR A 110 -8.12 7.63 -19.28
C THR A 110 -6.83 7.39 -18.50
N TYR A 111 -6.76 6.28 -17.79
CA TYR A 111 -5.60 5.87 -17.00
C TYR A 111 -4.98 4.61 -17.58
N GLU A 112 -3.67 4.64 -17.81
CA GLU A 112 -2.89 3.42 -18.03
C GLU A 112 -2.67 2.71 -16.70
N VAL A 113 -2.84 1.39 -16.71
CA VAL A 113 -2.68 0.53 -15.53
C VAL A 113 -1.52 -0.41 -15.75
N VAL A 114 -0.52 -0.31 -14.85
CA VAL A 114 0.65 -1.19 -14.85
C VAL A 114 0.83 -1.76 -13.45
N ILE A 115 0.98 -3.08 -13.34
CA ILE A 115 1.17 -3.77 -12.05
C ILE A 115 2.61 -4.27 -11.96
N ASP A 116 3.34 -3.88 -10.92
CA ASP A 116 4.65 -4.46 -10.62
C ASP A 116 4.44 -5.80 -9.92
N TYR A 117 4.77 -6.90 -10.61
CA TYR A 117 4.44 -8.25 -10.20
C TYR A 117 5.61 -9.24 -10.28
N THR A 118 5.44 -10.38 -9.59
CA THR A 118 6.13 -11.65 -9.87
C THR A 118 5.11 -12.78 -9.86
N CYS A 119 5.34 -13.81 -10.66
CA CYS A 119 4.46 -14.97 -10.75
C CYS A 119 5.29 -16.20 -11.15
N PRO A 120 5.23 -17.31 -10.41
CA PRO A 120 5.87 -18.55 -10.83
C PRO A 120 5.45 -18.95 -12.25
N VAL A 121 6.39 -19.40 -13.06
CA VAL A 121 6.13 -19.75 -14.46
C VAL A 121 4.98 -20.77 -14.61
N PRO A 122 4.90 -21.83 -13.75
CA PRO A 122 3.79 -22.79 -13.82
C PRO A 122 2.43 -22.22 -13.43
N ASP A 123 2.41 -21.08 -12.72
CA ASP A 123 1.19 -20.44 -12.21
C ASP A 123 0.69 -19.31 -13.14
N ALA A 124 1.44 -18.99 -14.19
CA ALA A 124 1.08 -17.93 -15.13
C ALA A 124 -0.23 -18.25 -15.87
N GLY A 125 -0.99 -17.21 -16.18
CA GLY A 125 -2.23 -17.33 -16.93
C GLY A 125 -3.50 -16.98 -16.17
N SER A 126 -3.40 -16.59 -14.91
CA SER A 126 -4.55 -16.08 -14.15
C SER A 126 -5.18 -14.89 -14.85
N GLU A 127 -6.51 -14.84 -14.87
CA GLU A 127 -7.27 -13.67 -15.31
C GLU A 127 -7.58 -12.80 -14.10
N ILE A 128 -7.27 -11.50 -14.21
CA ILE A 128 -7.46 -10.51 -13.15
C ILE A 128 -8.29 -9.33 -13.63
N GLU A 129 -8.96 -8.67 -12.71
CA GLU A 129 -9.75 -7.46 -12.96
C GLU A 129 -9.35 -6.38 -11.97
N LEU A 130 -9.07 -5.18 -12.48
CA LEU A 130 -9.04 -3.95 -11.71
C LEU A 130 -10.38 -3.24 -11.89
N SER A 131 -11.02 -2.86 -10.78
CA SER A 131 -12.30 -2.15 -10.82
C SER A 131 -12.31 -0.94 -9.91
N PHE A 132 -13.02 0.10 -10.33
CA PHE A 132 -13.31 1.30 -9.55
C PHE A 132 -14.72 1.77 -9.89
N ARG A 133 -15.65 1.68 -8.93
CA ARG A 133 -17.08 1.90 -9.19
C ARG A 133 -17.56 1.02 -10.34
N ASP A 134 -18.09 1.63 -11.42
CA ASP A 134 -18.59 0.91 -12.61
C ASP A 134 -17.49 0.60 -13.63
N ALA A 135 -16.32 1.24 -13.51
CA ALA A 135 -15.20 1.02 -14.41
C ALA A 135 -14.49 -0.30 -14.11
N LYS A 136 -14.17 -1.06 -15.16
CA LYS A 136 -13.51 -2.37 -15.05
C LYS A 136 -12.47 -2.51 -16.15
N LEU A 137 -11.35 -3.13 -15.80
CA LEU A 137 -10.28 -3.50 -16.72
C LEU A 137 -9.82 -4.90 -16.39
N ALA A 138 -10.00 -5.82 -17.30
CA ALA A 138 -9.52 -7.19 -17.18
C ALA A 138 -8.24 -7.41 -17.96
N GLY A 139 -7.42 -8.35 -17.51
CA GLY A 139 -6.21 -8.76 -18.21
C GLY A 139 -5.67 -10.07 -17.67
N LYS A 140 -4.57 -10.54 -18.27
CA LYS A 140 -3.97 -11.84 -17.98
C LYS A 140 -2.58 -11.68 -17.37
N VAL A 141 -2.29 -12.44 -16.32
CA VAL A 141 -0.97 -12.49 -15.67
C VAL A 141 -0.05 -13.36 -16.54
N ALA A 142 0.71 -12.70 -17.41
CA ALA A 142 1.67 -13.36 -18.29
C ALA A 142 2.74 -12.34 -18.79
N PRO A 143 3.98 -12.79 -19.04
CA PRO A 143 4.51 -14.13 -18.77
C PRO A 143 4.79 -14.36 -17.29
N GLY A 144 5.08 -15.61 -16.91
CA GLY A 144 5.62 -15.92 -15.59
C GLY A 144 7.00 -15.28 -15.37
N TRP A 145 7.24 -14.79 -14.17
CA TRP A 145 8.50 -14.20 -13.73
C TRP A 145 8.65 -14.38 -12.22
N ASP A 146 9.57 -15.21 -11.79
CA ASP A 146 9.80 -15.52 -10.38
C ASP A 146 11.30 -15.51 -10.05
N PRO A 147 11.92 -14.33 -9.95
CA PRO A 147 13.32 -14.20 -9.59
C PRO A 147 13.55 -14.54 -8.11
N PRO A 148 14.77 -14.92 -7.72
CA PRO A 148 15.12 -15.13 -6.33
C PRO A 148 15.04 -13.83 -5.52
N LEU A 149 14.94 -13.97 -4.20
CA LEU A 149 15.05 -12.85 -3.29
C LEU A 149 16.46 -12.25 -3.34
N ASN A 150 16.55 -10.93 -3.21
CA ASN A 150 17.80 -10.18 -3.13
C ASN A 150 18.41 -10.34 -1.74
N THR A 151 19.24 -11.39 -1.54
CA THR A 151 19.77 -11.73 -0.22
C THR A 151 21.10 -11.05 0.11
N ASN A 152 21.82 -10.50 -0.88
CA ASN A 152 23.19 -10.01 -0.73
C ASN A 152 23.34 -8.49 -0.85
N GLN A 153 22.26 -7.74 -0.69
CA GLN A 153 22.27 -6.28 -0.86
C GLN A 153 22.39 -5.50 0.45
N ASP A 154 22.26 -6.18 1.59
CA ASP A 154 22.30 -5.50 2.89
C ASP A 154 23.76 -5.32 3.34
N THR A 155 24.17 -4.08 3.54
CA THR A 155 25.46 -3.73 4.16
C THR A 155 25.37 -3.70 5.68
N LEU A 156 24.16 -3.66 6.25
CA LEU A 156 23.83 -3.70 7.66
C LEU A 156 22.82 -4.80 7.93
N LYS A 157 22.73 -5.23 9.20
CA LYS A 157 21.70 -6.19 9.61
C LYS A 157 20.31 -5.62 9.30
N ARG A 158 19.53 -6.35 8.51
CA ARG A 158 18.15 -5.98 8.18
C ARG A 158 17.29 -5.92 9.45
N PRO A 159 16.48 -4.87 9.64
CA PRO A 159 15.55 -4.79 10.74
C PRO A 159 14.56 -5.96 10.74
N GLU A 160 14.17 -6.41 11.93
CA GLU A 160 13.12 -7.41 12.08
C GLU A 160 11.80 -6.89 11.49
N GLY A 161 11.11 -7.73 10.74
CA GLY A 161 9.83 -7.41 10.11
C GLY A 161 9.92 -6.81 8.72
N GLU A 162 11.12 -6.57 8.17
CA GLU A 162 11.30 -6.17 6.78
C GLU A 162 11.49 -7.39 5.87
N SER A 163 10.76 -7.42 4.75
CA SER A 163 10.97 -8.44 3.71
C SER A 163 12.27 -8.19 2.97
N GLN A 164 12.91 -9.28 2.55
CA GLN A 164 13.80 -9.21 1.41
C GLN A 164 12.97 -8.95 0.16
N MET A 165 13.47 -8.06 -0.69
CA MET A 165 12.83 -7.73 -1.95
C MET A 165 13.31 -8.68 -3.06
N LYS A 166 12.60 -8.69 -4.17
CA LYS A 166 12.97 -9.34 -5.40
C LYS A 166 12.76 -8.39 -6.59
N GLU A 167 13.22 -8.76 -7.76
CA GLU A 167 13.00 -7.96 -8.96
C GLU A 167 11.55 -8.13 -9.44
N PHE A 168 10.77 -7.05 -9.43
CA PHE A 168 9.42 -7.02 -9.96
C PHE A 168 9.44 -6.52 -11.42
N ARG A 169 8.60 -7.11 -12.26
CA ARG A 169 8.41 -6.68 -13.65
C ARG A 169 7.07 -5.96 -13.82
N PRO A 170 6.99 -5.02 -14.77
CA PRO A 170 5.74 -4.39 -15.11
C PRO A 170 4.85 -5.36 -15.92
N LEU A 171 3.59 -5.50 -15.50
CA LEU A 171 2.49 -6.08 -16.25
C LEU A 171 1.61 -4.94 -16.73
N ASN A 172 1.63 -4.64 -18.01
CA ASN A 172 0.70 -3.67 -18.59
C ASN A 172 -0.67 -4.32 -18.73
N LEU A 173 -1.63 -3.86 -17.94
CA LEU A 173 -3.01 -4.36 -17.98
C LEU A 173 -3.85 -3.69 -19.07
N GLY A 174 -3.45 -2.49 -19.51
CA GLY A 174 -4.19 -1.69 -20.49
C GLY A 174 -4.61 -0.33 -19.95
N THR A 175 -5.70 0.19 -20.47
CA THR A 175 -6.24 1.49 -20.07
C THR A 175 -7.68 1.39 -19.60
N VAL A 176 -8.06 2.22 -18.63
CA VAL A 176 -9.40 2.32 -18.09
C VAL A 176 -9.80 3.79 -17.92
N ARG A 177 -11.08 4.11 -18.17
CA ARG A 177 -11.62 5.43 -17.86
C ARG A 177 -12.07 5.46 -16.40
N LEU A 178 -11.49 6.39 -15.62
CA LEU A 178 -11.89 6.64 -14.24
C LEU A 178 -12.58 8.00 -14.14
N GLU A 179 -13.66 8.04 -13.38
CA GLU A 179 -14.38 9.28 -13.07
C GLU A 179 -13.92 9.85 -11.72
N LYS A 180 -13.85 11.18 -11.65
CA LYS A 180 -13.49 11.93 -10.44
C LYS A 180 -14.32 11.51 -9.23
N GLY A 181 -13.67 11.42 -8.08
CA GLY A 181 -14.30 11.19 -6.78
C GLY A 181 -13.69 10.02 -6.01
N ARG A 182 -14.12 9.85 -4.74
CA ARG A 182 -13.64 8.82 -3.81
C ARG A 182 -14.34 7.49 -4.07
N GLY A 183 -13.62 6.40 -3.92
CA GLY A 183 -14.14 5.04 -3.98
C GLY A 183 -13.06 4.00 -3.70
N GLU A 184 -13.49 2.76 -3.62
CA GLU A 184 -12.58 1.63 -3.47
C GLU A 184 -12.10 1.17 -4.86
N LEU A 185 -10.77 1.17 -5.05
CA LEU A 185 -10.11 0.52 -6.17
C LEU A 185 -9.84 -0.93 -5.76
N THR A 186 -10.38 -1.88 -6.51
CA THR A 186 -10.28 -3.31 -6.20
C THR A 186 -9.49 -4.04 -7.29
N LEU A 187 -8.51 -4.84 -6.87
CA LEU A 187 -7.80 -5.79 -7.73
C LEU A 187 -8.17 -7.21 -7.28
N ARG A 188 -8.79 -8.01 -8.17
CA ARG A 188 -9.24 -9.38 -7.90
C ARG A 188 -8.88 -10.33 -9.02
N ALA A 189 -8.84 -11.63 -8.74
CA ALA A 189 -8.75 -12.66 -9.76
C ALA A 189 -10.14 -13.10 -10.22
N LEU A 190 -10.29 -13.29 -11.53
CA LEU A 190 -11.49 -13.88 -12.15
C LEU A 190 -11.31 -15.38 -12.37
N GLN A 191 -10.06 -15.81 -12.66
CA GLN A 191 -9.68 -17.20 -12.86
C GLN A 191 -8.25 -17.43 -12.37
N VAL A 192 -8.02 -18.58 -11.73
CA VAL A 192 -6.70 -19.00 -11.22
C VAL A 192 -6.41 -20.42 -11.72
N PRO A 193 -5.69 -20.56 -12.85
CA PRO A 193 -5.36 -21.88 -13.42
C PRO A 193 -4.23 -22.59 -12.67
N GLY A 194 -3.35 -21.86 -12.00
CA GLY A 194 -2.22 -22.37 -11.24
C GLY A 194 -2.49 -22.44 -9.73
N LYS A 195 -1.42 -22.48 -8.94
CA LYS A 195 -1.47 -22.52 -7.46
C LYS A 195 -1.57 -21.13 -6.84
N SER A 196 -1.17 -20.11 -7.59
CA SER A 196 -1.18 -18.72 -7.17
C SER A 196 -1.49 -17.78 -8.34
N VAL A 197 -1.95 -16.59 -8.03
CA VAL A 197 -2.19 -15.54 -9.03
C VAL A 197 -0.90 -14.81 -9.36
N MET A 198 -0.34 -14.11 -8.38
CA MET A 198 0.92 -13.36 -8.48
C MET A 198 1.26 -12.73 -7.12
N ASP A 199 2.50 -12.29 -6.95
CA ASP A 199 2.86 -11.33 -5.91
C ASP A 199 2.77 -9.92 -6.49
N VAL A 200 2.28 -8.96 -5.71
CA VAL A 200 2.04 -7.58 -6.15
C VAL A 200 2.83 -6.61 -5.28
N ARG A 201 3.73 -5.85 -5.90
CA ARG A 201 4.45 -4.77 -5.22
C ARG A 201 3.62 -3.50 -5.16
N ARG A 202 3.01 -3.13 -6.30
CA ARG A 202 2.16 -1.94 -6.43
C ARG A 202 1.35 -1.99 -7.72
N VAL A 203 0.29 -1.22 -7.75
CA VAL A 203 -0.43 -0.84 -8.96
C VAL A 203 -0.04 0.59 -9.32
N ASN A 204 0.32 0.83 -10.56
CA ASN A 204 0.66 2.15 -11.08
C ASN A 204 -0.49 2.63 -11.97
N LEU A 205 -1.02 3.79 -11.67
CA LEU A 205 -2.02 4.49 -12.49
C LEU A 205 -1.38 5.72 -13.12
N THR A 206 -1.46 5.85 -14.44
CA THR A 206 -0.93 7.02 -15.15
C THR A 206 -2.05 7.69 -15.95
N LEU A 207 -2.44 8.90 -15.54
CA LEU A 207 -3.39 9.71 -16.29
C LEU A 207 -2.79 10.04 -17.66
N LYS A 208 -3.51 9.70 -18.72
CA LYS A 208 -3.17 10.06 -20.11
C LYS A 208 -3.81 11.39 -20.49
N ASN A 209 -3.05 12.19 -21.20
CA ASN A 209 -3.53 13.48 -21.74
C ASN A 209 -4.44 13.27 -22.93
#